data_c720dcbac6abc261bff978aa4435a8a7
#
_entry.id   c720dcbac6abc261bff978aa4435a8a7
#
_cell.length_a   1.000
_cell.length_b   1.000
_cell.length_c   1.000
_cell.angle_alpha   90.00
_cell.angle_beta   90.00
_cell.angle_gamma   90.00
#
_symmetry.space_group_name_H-M   'P 1'
#
loop_
_entity.id
_entity.type
_entity.pdbx_description
1 polymer ?
#
loop_
_entity_poly.entity_id
_entity_poly.type
_entity_poly.pdbx_seq_one_letter_code
_entity_poly.pdbx_strand_id
1 'polypeptide(L)'
;MQRLFRHLTFAALTLTALAPAKSVAQKPAVRAVPAVPTISAHMREELGINEFTTPSIAVLLKALIALRPVPYDDVARELPAQNPADRARLALSTGAVIADGFLAIVAEKQSRIEPVARALVRQAKGLGVGEHVTRHSRSILEKAVVKNWAGIQKELIGTQRDVEGGMMALRDEEIAHLVSLGGWWRGLEISSGILSKQYSEQGATLMAQPVVIDYFADRISTMHPNFQKTKLWAGLNNKLTEVRKLAVKPDKALPTVEEVRAIHAIAKAMNDLIATPEE
;
A
#
# COMPACT_ATOMS: atom_id res chain seq x y z
N MET A 1 -13.94 96.69 -9.49
CA MET A 1 -15.32 96.49 -9.01
C MET A 1 -15.38 95.27 -8.10
N GLN A 2 -15.45 95.57 -6.77
CA GLN A 2 -16.57 95.14 -5.88
C GLN A 2 -16.66 93.62 -5.75
N ARG A 3 -16.71 92.98 -4.59
CA ARG A 3 -16.86 93.28 -3.15
C ARG A 3 -16.40 91.99 -2.44
N LEU A 4 -15.60 92.04 -1.42
CA LEU A 4 -15.89 91.84 0.01
C LEU A 4 -17.10 90.98 0.35
N PHE A 5 -16.86 89.81 1.04
CA PHE A 5 -17.52 89.57 2.33
C PHE A 5 -16.77 88.52 3.13
N ARG A 6 -16.50 88.89 4.36
CA ARG A 6 -16.02 88.15 5.54
C ARG A 6 -17.09 87.24 6.03
N HIS A 7 -16.81 86.09 6.59
CA HIS A 7 -17.42 85.63 7.87
C HIS A 7 -16.65 84.41 8.37
N LEU A 8 -16.00 84.61 9.44
CA LEU A 8 -16.21 84.08 10.81
C LEU A 8 -15.98 82.54 10.96
N THR A 9 -14.93 82.30 11.68
CA THR A 9 -14.46 81.09 12.41
C THR A 9 -15.52 80.60 13.38
N PHE A 10 -15.72 79.28 13.35
CA PHE A 10 -16.20 78.51 14.53
C PHE A 10 -15.25 77.32 14.75
N ALA A 11 -14.49 77.38 15.83
CA ALA A 11 -13.70 76.24 16.32
C ALA A 11 -14.60 75.27 17.05
N ALA A 12 -14.74 74.07 16.52
CA ALA A 12 -15.38 72.99 17.25
C ALA A 12 -14.26 72.05 17.77
N LEU A 13 -14.14 72.06 19.10
CA LEU A 13 -13.27 71.17 19.86
C LEU A 13 -13.89 69.78 19.88
N THR A 14 -13.42 68.82 19.11
CA THR A 14 -13.83 67.43 19.21
C THR A 14 -12.89 66.68 20.14
N LEU A 15 -13.48 66.30 21.28
CA LEU A 15 -12.88 65.44 22.29
C LEU A 15 -12.80 64.00 21.74
N THR A 16 -11.62 63.56 21.35
CA THR A 16 -11.41 62.13 20.95
C THR A 16 -11.25 61.30 22.20
N ALA A 17 -12.27 60.48 22.46
CA ALA A 17 -12.21 59.44 23.50
C ALA A 17 -11.30 58.33 23.05
N LEU A 18 -10.21 58.09 23.80
CA LEU A 18 -9.27 56.98 23.63
C LEU A 18 -9.96 55.70 24.16
N ALA A 19 -10.43 54.83 23.29
CA ALA A 19 -10.91 53.49 23.64
C ALA A 19 -9.73 52.54 23.86
N PRO A 20 -9.70 51.72 24.92
CA PRO A 20 -8.60 50.78 25.14
C PRO A 20 -8.59 49.68 24.07
N ALA A 21 -7.50 49.52 23.39
CA ALA A 21 -7.25 48.43 22.44
C ALA A 21 -7.26 47.09 23.19
N LYS A 22 -8.27 46.26 22.92
CA LYS A 22 -8.26 44.86 23.36
C LYS A 22 -7.16 44.13 22.57
N SER A 23 -6.09 43.76 23.27
CA SER A 23 -5.09 42.83 22.76
C SER A 23 -5.78 41.49 22.43
N VAL A 24 -5.96 41.20 21.14
CA VAL A 24 -6.34 39.89 20.67
C VAL A 24 -5.10 39.00 20.74
N ALA A 25 -5.07 38.08 21.71
CA ALA A 25 -4.02 37.08 21.80
C ALA A 25 -3.97 36.28 20.51
N GLN A 26 -2.89 36.46 19.75
CA GLN A 26 -2.64 35.73 18.51
C GLN A 26 -2.39 34.28 18.87
N LYS A 27 -3.33 33.40 18.48
CA LYS A 27 -3.20 31.94 18.60
C LYS A 27 -1.89 31.51 17.91
N PRO A 28 -1.03 30.68 18.52
CA PRO A 28 0.21 30.26 17.87
C PRO A 28 -0.13 29.58 16.54
N ALA A 29 0.51 30.04 15.47
CA ALA A 29 0.38 29.45 14.14
C ALA A 29 0.79 27.97 14.21
N VAL A 30 -0.17 27.09 14.00
CA VAL A 30 0.10 25.67 13.79
C VAL A 30 1.02 25.57 12.58
N ARG A 31 2.24 25.11 12.81
CA ARG A 31 3.24 24.90 11.76
C ARG A 31 2.61 23.94 10.76
N ALA A 32 2.32 24.41 9.56
CA ALA A 32 1.75 23.60 8.49
C ALA A 32 2.70 22.42 8.22
N VAL A 33 2.23 21.21 8.46
CA VAL A 33 2.89 19.98 8.00
C VAL A 33 2.95 20.10 6.48
N PRO A 34 4.12 19.86 5.83
CA PRO A 34 4.21 19.91 4.38
C PRO A 34 3.13 19.00 3.79
N ALA A 35 2.28 19.53 2.92
CA ALA A 35 1.26 18.74 2.24
C ALA A 35 1.97 17.62 1.45
N VAL A 36 1.65 16.37 1.79
CA VAL A 36 2.06 15.21 1.00
C VAL A 36 1.56 15.46 -0.43
N PRO A 37 2.38 15.26 -1.48
CA PRO A 37 1.97 15.49 -2.85
C PRO A 37 0.71 14.69 -3.15
N THR A 38 -0.38 15.36 -3.42
CA THR A 38 -1.66 14.71 -3.73
C THR A 38 -1.48 13.95 -5.04
N ILE A 39 -1.61 12.62 -4.99
CA ILE A 39 -1.60 11.76 -6.18
C ILE A 39 -2.65 12.31 -7.13
N SER A 40 -2.29 12.60 -8.40
CA SER A 40 -3.23 13.15 -9.36
C SER A 40 -4.40 12.19 -9.58
N ALA A 41 -5.62 12.70 -9.72
CA ALA A 41 -6.82 11.89 -9.94
C ALA A 41 -6.65 10.94 -11.14
N HIS A 42 -6.02 11.39 -12.22
CA HIS A 42 -5.72 10.60 -13.41
C HIS A 42 -4.80 9.40 -13.14
N MET A 43 -3.76 9.57 -12.31
CA MET A 43 -2.85 8.49 -11.96
C MET A 43 -3.49 7.45 -11.02
N ARG A 44 -4.45 7.88 -10.19
CA ARG A 44 -5.28 6.96 -9.39
C ARG A 44 -6.19 6.12 -10.28
N GLU A 45 -6.78 6.73 -11.30
CA GLU A 45 -7.67 6.07 -12.25
C GLU A 45 -6.94 5.02 -13.10
N GLU A 46 -5.72 5.31 -13.59
CA GLU A 46 -4.87 4.36 -14.33
C GLU A 46 -4.46 3.14 -13.49
N LEU A 47 -4.27 3.31 -12.19
CA LEU A 47 -3.91 2.25 -11.26
C LEU A 47 -5.13 1.54 -10.64
N GLY A 48 -6.36 1.99 -10.98
CA GLY A 48 -7.59 1.49 -10.36
C GLY A 48 -7.70 1.82 -8.87
N ILE A 49 -7.00 2.87 -8.42
CA ILE A 49 -6.98 3.31 -7.02
C ILE A 49 -8.00 4.43 -6.84
N ASN A 50 -9.06 4.18 -6.09
CA ASN A 50 -9.92 5.23 -5.55
C ASN A 50 -9.92 5.15 -4.01
N GLU A 51 -10.70 5.99 -3.35
CA GLU A 51 -10.81 5.97 -1.88
C GLU A 51 -11.37 4.65 -1.31
N PHE A 52 -11.95 3.82 -2.19
CA PHE A 52 -12.57 2.53 -1.86
C PHE A 52 -11.83 1.33 -2.48
N THR A 53 -10.87 1.53 -3.38
CA THR A 53 -10.15 0.45 -4.04
C THR A 53 -8.66 0.52 -3.75
N THR A 54 -8.12 -0.64 -3.39
CA THR A 54 -6.69 -0.85 -3.16
C THR A 54 -5.94 -1.03 -4.47
N PRO A 55 -4.61 -0.80 -4.52
CA PRO A 55 -3.81 -1.13 -5.69
C PRO A 55 -3.99 -2.59 -6.07
N SER A 56 -4.39 -2.84 -7.31
CA SER A 56 -4.65 -4.20 -7.77
C SER A 56 -3.35 -5.02 -7.80
N ILE A 57 -3.38 -6.20 -7.21
CA ILE A 57 -2.31 -7.22 -7.34
C ILE A 57 -2.04 -7.61 -8.81
N ALA A 58 -2.97 -7.32 -9.73
CA ALA A 58 -2.71 -7.49 -11.17
C ALA A 58 -1.50 -6.66 -11.67
N VAL A 59 -1.18 -5.55 -11.01
CA VAL A 59 0.05 -4.76 -11.29
C VAL A 59 1.29 -5.57 -10.95
N LEU A 60 1.28 -6.25 -9.79
CA LEU A 60 2.36 -7.17 -9.40
C LEU A 60 2.52 -8.32 -10.39
N LEU A 61 1.41 -8.91 -10.84
CA LEU A 61 1.45 -9.98 -11.82
C LEU A 61 2.09 -9.52 -13.13
N LYS A 62 1.73 -8.34 -13.64
CA LYS A 62 2.38 -7.76 -14.83
C LYS A 62 3.88 -7.57 -14.61
N ALA A 63 4.27 -7.11 -13.44
CA ALA A 63 5.69 -6.97 -13.07
C ALA A 63 6.42 -8.32 -13.09
N LEU A 64 5.86 -9.36 -12.49
CA LEU A 64 6.45 -10.70 -12.49
C LEU A 64 6.53 -11.31 -13.89
N ILE A 65 5.53 -11.10 -14.74
CA ILE A 65 5.55 -11.54 -16.14
C ILE A 65 6.68 -10.87 -16.92
N ALA A 66 6.92 -9.57 -16.68
CA ALA A 66 7.99 -8.83 -17.33
C ALA A 66 9.40 -9.30 -16.90
N LEU A 67 9.52 -9.98 -15.75
CA LEU A 67 10.77 -10.54 -15.23
C LEU A 67 11.01 -12.00 -15.65
N ARG A 68 10.25 -12.54 -16.59
CA ARG A 68 10.47 -13.92 -17.09
C ARG A 68 11.82 -14.07 -17.80
N PRO A 69 12.50 -15.24 -17.64
CA PRO A 69 12.12 -16.40 -16.87
C PRO A 69 12.29 -16.18 -15.36
N VAL A 70 11.26 -16.58 -14.56
CA VAL A 70 11.25 -16.41 -13.11
C VAL A 70 11.97 -17.58 -12.43
N PRO A 71 13.08 -17.35 -11.71
CA PRO A 71 13.78 -18.38 -10.95
C PRO A 71 13.01 -18.71 -9.68
N TYR A 72 11.98 -19.55 -9.79
CA TYR A 72 11.03 -19.84 -8.73
C TYR A 72 11.71 -20.22 -7.40
N ASP A 73 12.65 -21.16 -7.46
CA ASP A 73 13.27 -21.75 -6.27
C ASP A 73 14.16 -20.74 -5.51
N ASP A 74 14.59 -19.66 -6.17
CA ASP A 74 15.39 -18.58 -5.58
C ASP A 74 14.56 -17.60 -4.74
N VAL A 75 13.27 -17.49 -5.01
CA VAL A 75 12.38 -16.48 -4.41
C VAL A 75 11.13 -17.09 -3.76
N ALA A 76 10.95 -18.40 -3.89
CA ALA A 76 9.90 -19.12 -3.20
C ALA A 76 10.16 -19.20 -1.69
N ARG A 77 9.09 -19.35 -0.92
CA ARG A 77 9.14 -19.59 0.52
C ARG A 77 8.16 -20.68 0.92
N GLU A 78 8.27 -21.17 2.14
CA GLU A 78 7.25 -22.02 2.71
C GLU A 78 6.01 -21.19 3.07
N LEU A 79 4.84 -21.75 2.76
CA LEU A 79 3.57 -21.11 3.09
C LEU A 79 3.29 -21.26 4.60
N PRO A 80 2.61 -20.28 5.23
CA PRO A 80 2.24 -20.38 6.63
C PRO A 80 1.41 -21.64 6.91
N ALA A 81 1.87 -22.48 7.84
CA ALA A 81 1.16 -23.70 8.24
C ALA A 81 -0.12 -23.39 9.04
N GLN A 82 -0.10 -22.29 9.80
CA GLN A 82 -1.21 -21.84 10.65
C GLN A 82 -1.51 -20.37 10.38
N ASN A 83 -2.70 -19.94 10.80
CA ASN A 83 -3.07 -18.53 10.74
C ASN A 83 -2.39 -17.77 11.90
N PRO A 84 -1.88 -16.55 11.65
CA PRO A 84 -1.59 -15.63 12.73
C PRO A 84 -2.82 -15.39 13.61
N ALA A 85 -2.62 -15.28 14.92
CA ALA A 85 -3.72 -14.96 15.84
C ALA A 85 -4.17 -13.51 15.71
N ASP A 86 -3.23 -12.61 15.45
CA ASP A 86 -3.50 -11.20 15.20
C ASP A 86 -4.16 -10.99 13.83
N ARG A 87 -5.27 -10.25 13.82
CA ARG A 87 -6.09 -10.04 12.63
C ARG A 87 -5.39 -9.21 11.56
N ALA A 88 -4.58 -8.22 11.95
CA ALA A 88 -3.83 -7.40 11.00
C ALA A 88 -2.69 -8.22 10.35
N ARG A 89 -2.00 -9.04 11.12
CA ARG A 89 -1.00 -9.99 10.60
C ARG A 89 -1.64 -11.02 9.68
N LEU A 90 -2.82 -11.52 10.02
CA LEU A 90 -3.56 -12.46 9.18
C LEU A 90 -3.93 -11.83 7.83
N ALA A 91 -4.34 -10.56 7.82
CA ALA A 91 -4.64 -9.82 6.59
C ALA A 91 -3.40 -9.66 5.70
N LEU A 92 -2.29 -9.18 6.27
CA LEU A 92 -1.00 -9.07 5.57
C LEU A 92 -0.53 -10.42 5.04
N SER A 93 -0.62 -11.48 5.85
CA SER A 93 -0.26 -12.85 5.45
C SER A 93 -1.13 -13.35 4.30
N THR A 94 -2.44 -13.04 4.30
CA THR A 94 -3.36 -13.43 3.22
C THR A 94 -2.94 -12.80 1.90
N GLY A 95 -2.64 -11.51 1.89
CA GLY A 95 -2.10 -10.82 0.72
C GLY A 95 -0.78 -11.44 0.22
N ALA A 96 0.12 -11.74 1.15
CA ALA A 96 1.39 -12.37 0.81
C ALA A 96 1.21 -13.77 0.19
N VAL A 97 0.25 -14.57 0.67
CA VAL A 97 -0.08 -15.89 0.07
C VAL A 97 -0.70 -15.73 -1.33
N ILE A 98 -1.48 -14.67 -1.58
CA ILE A 98 -1.95 -14.34 -2.93
C ILE A 98 -0.76 -14.06 -3.86
N ALA A 99 0.23 -13.30 -3.41
CA ALA A 99 1.44 -13.02 -4.19
C ALA A 99 2.28 -14.30 -4.46
N ASP A 100 2.38 -15.21 -3.48
CA ASP A 100 3.00 -16.53 -3.68
C ASP A 100 2.24 -17.36 -4.73
N GLY A 101 0.92 -17.23 -4.78
CA GLY A 101 0.08 -17.83 -5.83
C GLY A 101 0.40 -17.29 -7.22
N PHE A 102 0.59 -15.98 -7.35
CA PHE A 102 1.02 -15.39 -8.63
C PHE A 102 2.40 -15.84 -9.06
N LEU A 103 3.35 -15.94 -8.12
CA LEU A 103 4.67 -16.50 -8.40
C LEU A 103 4.56 -17.93 -8.94
N ALA A 104 3.73 -18.79 -8.31
CA ALA A 104 3.52 -20.16 -8.75
C ALA A 104 2.91 -20.24 -10.17
N ILE A 105 1.97 -19.34 -10.50
CA ILE A 105 1.34 -19.25 -11.82
C ILE A 105 2.36 -18.80 -12.88
N VAL A 106 3.10 -17.74 -12.61
CA VAL A 106 4.08 -17.17 -13.57
C VAL A 106 5.21 -18.13 -13.87
N ALA A 107 5.62 -18.89 -12.85
CA ALA A 107 6.65 -19.94 -12.97
C ALA A 107 6.07 -21.34 -13.37
N GLU A 108 4.76 -21.46 -13.59
CA GLU A 108 4.05 -22.70 -13.95
C GLU A 108 4.32 -23.86 -12.99
N LYS A 109 4.46 -23.57 -11.68
CA LYS A 109 4.73 -24.57 -10.64
C LYS A 109 3.42 -25.22 -10.15
N GLN A 110 2.91 -26.17 -10.91
CA GLN A 110 1.64 -26.87 -10.64
C GLN A 110 1.56 -27.44 -9.21
N SER A 111 2.64 -28.02 -8.69
CA SER A 111 2.70 -28.60 -7.35
C SER A 111 2.46 -27.59 -6.21
N ARG A 112 2.57 -26.29 -6.49
CA ARG A 112 2.38 -25.22 -5.51
C ARG A 112 0.94 -24.66 -5.50
N ILE A 113 0.15 -24.94 -6.52
CA ILE A 113 -1.20 -24.36 -6.66
C ILE A 113 -2.14 -24.86 -5.55
N GLU A 114 -2.15 -26.17 -5.28
CA GLU A 114 -3.01 -26.72 -4.22
C GLU A 114 -2.61 -26.22 -2.81
N PRO A 115 -1.34 -26.22 -2.40
CA PRO A 115 -0.93 -25.61 -1.12
C PRO A 115 -1.35 -24.15 -0.97
N VAL A 116 -1.21 -23.33 -2.03
CA VAL A 116 -1.66 -21.93 -2.04
C VAL A 116 -3.18 -21.83 -1.85
N ALA A 117 -3.96 -22.60 -2.63
CA ALA A 117 -5.41 -22.59 -2.53
C ALA A 117 -5.90 -22.98 -1.13
N ARG A 118 -5.31 -24.01 -0.50
CA ARG A 118 -5.63 -24.41 0.87
C ARG A 118 -5.28 -23.31 1.90
N ALA A 119 -4.12 -22.68 1.75
CA ALA A 119 -3.71 -21.59 2.64
C ALA A 119 -4.66 -20.40 2.56
N LEU A 120 -5.06 -20.00 1.33
CA LEU A 120 -6.00 -18.91 1.10
C LEU A 120 -7.37 -19.20 1.73
N VAL A 121 -7.94 -20.40 1.54
CA VAL A 121 -9.22 -20.77 2.17
C VAL A 121 -9.13 -20.71 3.69
N ARG A 122 -8.04 -21.21 4.28
CA ARG A 122 -7.83 -21.19 5.72
C ARG A 122 -7.76 -19.76 6.26
N GLN A 123 -6.98 -18.90 5.60
CA GLN A 123 -6.78 -17.51 6.05
C GLN A 123 -8.04 -16.67 5.82
N ALA A 124 -8.72 -16.81 4.70
CA ALA A 124 -9.99 -16.15 4.43
C ALA A 124 -11.09 -16.53 5.44
N LYS A 125 -11.14 -17.79 5.89
CA LYS A 125 -12.02 -18.22 6.99
C LYS A 125 -11.67 -17.50 8.29
N GLY A 126 -10.39 -17.35 8.61
CA GLY A 126 -9.91 -16.59 9.77
C GLY A 126 -10.28 -15.10 9.71
N LEU A 127 -10.36 -14.52 8.52
CA LEU A 127 -10.82 -13.15 8.31
C LEU A 127 -12.37 -13.02 8.32
N GLY A 128 -13.12 -14.12 8.25
CA GLY A 128 -14.57 -14.10 8.19
C GLY A 128 -15.17 -14.05 6.77
N VAL A 129 -14.33 -14.20 5.72
CA VAL A 129 -14.75 -14.15 4.29
C VAL A 129 -14.49 -15.45 3.54
N GLY A 130 -14.45 -16.57 4.25
CA GLY A 130 -14.11 -17.89 3.68
C GLY A 130 -15.04 -18.36 2.56
N GLU A 131 -16.32 -18.00 2.58
CA GLU A 131 -17.28 -18.37 1.54
C GLU A 131 -16.92 -17.75 0.19
N HIS A 132 -16.49 -16.50 0.18
CA HIS A 132 -16.07 -15.79 -1.03
C HIS A 132 -14.89 -16.49 -1.73
N VAL A 133 -13.97 -17.06 -0.96
CA VAL A 133 -12.74 -17.68 -1.47
C VAL A 133 -12.92 -19.16 -1.85
N THR A 134 -13.84 -19.87 -1.20
CA THR A 134 -14.03 -21.31 -1.42
C THR A 134 -14.38 -21.65 -2.87
N ARG A 135 -15.21 -20.86 -3.53
CA ARG A 135 -15.58 -21.04 -4.94
C ARG A 135 -14.37 -20.88 -5.87
N HIS A 136 -13.58 -19.82 -5.66
CA HIS A 136 -12.36 -19.59 -6.44
C HIS A 136 -11.33 -20.68 -6.22
N SER A 137 -11.15 -21.14 -4.99
CA SER A 137 -10.21 -22.23 -4.67
C SER A 137 -10.54 -23.51 -5.44
N ARG A 138 -11.81 -23.91 -5.50
CA ARG A 138 -12.24 -25.06 -6.29
C ARG A 138 -11.93 -24.88 -7.78
N SER A 139 -12.30 -23.74 -8.34
CA SER A 139 -12.05 -23.43 -9.74
C SER A 139 -10.54 -23.37 -10.06
N ILE A 140 -9.72 -22.87 -9.15
CA ILE A 140 -8.25 -22.88 -9.27
C ILE A 140 -7.74 -24.33 -9.39
N LEU A 141 -8.19 -25.22 -8.51
CA LEU A 141 -7.75 -26.62 -8.53
C LEU A 141 -8.17 -27.35 -9.81
N GLU A 142 -9.42 -27.17 -10.28
CA GLU A 142 -9.90 -27.74 -11.54
C GLU A 142 -9.06 -27.26 -12.73
N LYS A 143 -8.73 -25.97 -12.78
CA LYS A 143 -7.90 -25.38 -13.83
C LYS A 143 -6.44 -25.82 -13.75
N ALA A 144 -5.94 -26.12 -12.55
CA ALA A 144 -4.57 -26.59 -12.35
C ALA A 144 -4.37 -27.99 -12.94
N VAL A 145 -5.36 -28.86 -12.87
CA VAL A 145 -5.31 -30.22 -13.46
C VAL A 145 -5.03 -30.14 -14.97
N VAL A 146 -5.68 -29.21 -15.67
CA VAL A 146 -5.53 -29.02 -17.12
C VAL A 146 -4.52 -27.95 -17.50
N LYS A 147 -3.73 -27.46 -16.54
CA LYS A 147 -2.70 -26.42 -16.72
C LYS A 147 -3.22 -25.14 -17.38
N ASN A 148 -4.45 -24.78 -17.10
CA ASN A 148 -5.05 -23.53 -17.60
C ASN A 148 -4.54 -22.32 -16.77
N TRP A 149 -3.31 -21.93 -17.00
CA TRP A 149 -2.63 -20.85 -16.24
C TRP A 149 -3.36 -19.51 -16.31
N ALA A 150 -3.89 -19.14 -17.48
CA ALA A 150 -4.67 -17.93 -17.64
C ALA A 150 -5.98 -17.97 -16.83
N GLY A 151 -6.63 -19.13 -16.78
CA GLY A 151 -7.80 -19.35 -15.96
C GLY A 151 -7.50 -19.28 -14.46
N ILE A 152 -6.39 -19.87 -13.98
CA ILE A 152 -5.94 -19.79 -12.59
C ILE A 152 -5.63 -18.35 -12.21
N GLN A 153 -4.93 -17.62 -13.08
CA GLN A 153 -4.64 -16.19 -12.89
C GLN A 153 -5.92 -15.36 -12.67
N LYS A 154 -6.93 -15.57 -13.53
CA LYS A 154 -8.22 -14.88 -13.43
C LYS A 154 -8.92 -15.17 -12.09
N GLU A 155 -8.91 -16.43 -11.66
CA GLU A 155 -9.50 -16.81 -10.37
C GLU A 155 -8.75 -16.20 -9.18
N LEU A 156 -7.42 -16.12 -9.22
CA LEU A 156 -6.63 -15.55 -8.14
C LEU A 156 -6.86 -14.03 -8.01
N ILE A 157 -6.97 -13.31 -9.14
CA ILE A 157 -7.37 -11.90 -9.16
C ILE A 157 -8.79 -11.75 -8.59
N GLY A 158 -9.71 -12.65 -8.96
CA GLY A 158 -11.06 -12.68 -8.42
C GLY A 158 -11.07 -12.92 -6.90
N THR A 159 -10.19 -13.83 -6.42
CA THR A 159 -10.04 -14.12 -4.99
C THR A 159 -9.66 -12.87 -4.20
N GLN A 160 -8.68 -12.09 -4.66
CA GLN A 160 -8.32 -10.84 -4.00
C GLN A 160 -9.52 -9.89 -3.90
N ARG A 161 -10.18 -9.65 -5.04
CA ARG A 161 -11.34 -8.74 -5.09
C ARG A 161 -12.46 -9.17 -4.14
N ASP A 162 -12.75 -10.46 -4.11
CA ASP A 162 -13.84 -10.98 -3.28
C ASP A 162 -13.48 -10.96 -1.78
N VAL A 163 -12.19 -11.13 -1.42
CA VAL A 163 -11.71 -10.93 -0.04
C VAL A 163 -11.85 -9.47 0.36
N GLU A 164 -11.36 -8.55 -0.44
CA GLU A 164 -11.43 -7.11 -0.18
C GLU A 164 -12.89 -6.63 -0.12
N GLY A 165 -13.72 -7.04 -1.07
CA GLY A 165 -15.15 -6.73 -1.10
C GLY A 165 -15.90 -7.28 0.13
N GLY A 166 -15.55 -8.49 0.57
CA GLY A 166 -16.07 -9.08 1.81
C GLY A 166 -15.68 -8.29 3.05
N MET A 167 -14.43 -7.80 3.13
CA MET A 167 -13.98 -6.92 4.21
C MET A 167 -14.74 -5.59 4.20
N MET A 168 -14.92 -4.98 3.04
CA MET A 168 -15.71 -3.75 2.88
C MET A 168 -17.16 -3.94 3.33
N ALA A 169 -17.78 -5.08 2.98
CA ALA A 169 -19.14 -5.42 3.43
C ALA A 169 -19.24 -5.59 4.95
N LEU A 170 -18.16 -6.05 5.59
CA LEU A 170 -18.04 -6.14 7.05
C LEU A 170 -17.67 -4.79 7.70
N ARG A 171 -17.50 -3.72 6.93
CA ARG A 171 -17.01 -2.40 7.37
C ARG A 171 -15.61 -2.48 7.99
N ASP A 172 -14.78 -3.35 7.46
CA ASP A 172 -13.41 -3.61 7.94
C ASP A 172 -12.39 -3.19 6.85
N GLU A 173 -12.46 -1.92 6.48
CA GLU A 173 -11.67 -1.32 5.39
C GLU A 173 -10.18 -1.38 5.69
N GLU A 174 -9.78 -1.18 6.95
CA GLU A 174 -8.38 -1.28 7.37
C GLU A 174 -7.80 -2.66 7.05
N ILE A 175 -8.57 -3.72 7.29
CA ILE A 175 -8.16 -5.09 6.97
C ILE A 175 -8.06 -5.32 5.46
N ALA A 176 -8.97 -4.76 4.66
CA ALA A 176 -8.87 -4.82 3.20
C ALA A 176 -7.55 -4.18 2.70
N HIS A 177 -7.20 -3.01 3.21
CA HIS A 177 -5.93 -2.34 2.88
C HIS A 177 -4.70 -3.15 3.30
N LEU A 178 -4.75 -3.82 4.46
CA LEU A 178 -3.65 -4.68 4.92
C LEU A 178 -3.49 -5.93 4.06
N VAL A 179 -4.56 -6.52 3.51
CA VAL A 179 -4.46 -7.60 2.52
C VAL A 179 -3.67 -7.14 1.30
N SER A 180 -4.04 -5.99 0.72
CA SER A 180 -3.30 -5.44 -0.42
C SER A 180 -1.85 -5.11 -0.10
N LEU A 181 -1.59 -4.49 1.06
CA LEU A 181 -0.24 -4.15 1.50
C LEU A 181 0.63 -5.39 1.68
N GLY A 182 0.09 -6.48 2.24
CA GLY A 182 0.80 -7.74 2.39
C GLY A 182 1.19 -8.35 1.04
N GLY A 183 0.28 -8.30 0.07
CA GLY A 183 0.56 -8.72 -1.31
C GLY A 183 1.65 -7.89 -1.97
N TRP A 184 1.61 -6.57 -1.77
CA TRP A 184 2.64 -5.67 -2.30
C TRP A 184 4.01 -5.92 -1.67
N TRP A 185 4.10 -6.09 -0.34
CA TRP A 185 5.37 -6.42 0.34
C TRP A 185 5.97 -7.72 -0.18
N ARG A 186 5.15 -8.76 -0.33
CA ARG A 186 5.64 -10.03 -0.86
C ARG A 186 6.03 -9.94 -2.32
N GLY A 187 5.29 -9.20 -3.12
CA GLY A 187 5.63 -8.94 -4.50
C GLY A 187 6.91 -8.15 -4.67
N LEU A 188 7.14 -7.16 -3.81
CA LEU A 188 8.37 -6.39 -3.77
C LEU A 188 9.58 -7.29 -3.42
N GLU A 189 9.44 -8.19 -2.44
CA GLU A 189 10.49 -9.17 -2.08
C GLU A 189 10.82 -10.09 -3.25
N ILE A 190 9.79 -10.66 -3.92
CA ILE A 190 9.98 -11.53 -5.07
C ILE A 190 10.68 -10.79 -6.21
N SER A 191 10.14 -9.64 -6.60
CA SER A 191 10.66 -8.87 -7.76
C SER A 191 12.08 -8.36 -7.53
N SER A 192 12.35 -7.81 -6.34
CA SER A 192 13.68 -7.34 -5.99
C SER A 192 14.68 -8.50 -5.82
N GLY A 193 14.23 -9.66 -5.34
CA GLY A 193 15.04 -10.87 -5.27
C GLY A 193 15.50 -11.36 -6.64
N ILE A 194 14.62 -11.36 -7.63
CA ILE A 194 14.95 -11.67 -9.03
C ILE A 194 15.96 -10.65 -9.57
N LEU A 195 15.63 -9.36 -9.43
CA LEU A 195 16.46 -8.26 -9.95
C LEU A 195 17.82 -8.15 -9.27
N SER A 196 17.93 -8.53 -8.01
CA SER A 196 19.24 -8.56 -7.31
C SER A 196 20.25 -9.49 -7.94
N LYS A 197 19.78 -10.51 -8.67
CA LYS A 197 20.59 -11.51 -9.39
C LYS A 197 20.67 -11.22 -10.88
N GLN A 198 19.59 -10.66 -11.46
CA GLN A 198 19.45 -10.41 -12.89
C GLN A 198 18.96 -8.97 -13.11
N TYR A 199 19.82 -8.02 -12.77
CA TYR A 199 19.49 -6.60 -12.89
C TYR A 199 19.21 -6.19 -14.33
N SER A 200 18.15 -5.42 -14.51
CA SER A 200 17.84 -4.70 -15.76
C SER A 200 17.15 -3.37 -15.43
N GLU A 201 17.37 -2.35 -16.25
CA GLU A 201 16.69 -1.05 -16.10
C GLU A 201 15.18 -1.19 -16.22
N GLN A 202 14.70 -2.02 -17.14
CA GLN A 202 13.27 -2.32 -17.26
C GLN A 202 12.71 -2.92 -15.97
N GLY A 203 13.43 -3.85 -15.35
CA GLY A 203 13.05 -4.41 -14.05
C GLY A 203 13.12 -3.38 -12.93
N ALA A 204 14.17 -2.54 -12.91
CA ALA A 204 14.31 -1.49 -11.89
C ALA A 204 13.15 -0.46 -11.93
N THR A 205 12.59 -0.20 -13.12
CA THR A 205 11.36 0.63 -13.27
C THR A 205 10.19 0.06 -12.46
N LEU A 206 10.10 -1.27 -12.29
CA LEU A 206 9.05 -1.92 -11.50
C LEU A 206 9.20 -1.68 -9.99
N MET A 207 10.36 -1.25 -9.53
CA MET A 207 10.62 -0.88 -8.13
C MET A 207 10.21 0.56 -7.85
N ALA A 208 10.31 1.45 -8.84
CA ALA A 208 10.01 2.87 -8.73
C ALA A 208 8.49 3.14 -8.83
N GLN A 209 7.76 2.81 -7.77
CA GLN A 209 6.29 2.93 -7.71
C GLN A 209 5.84 3.99 -6.68
N PRO A 210 6.15 5.29 -6.88
CA PRO A 210 5.87 6.33 -5.88
C PRO A 210 4.40 6.39 -5.47
N VAL A 211 3.49 6.26 -6.44
CA VAL A 211 2.04 6.34 -6.21
C VAL A 211 1.55 5.22 -5.27
N VAL A 212 2.04 3.99 -5.47
CA VAL A 212 1.64 2.84 -4.65
C VAL A 212 2.24 2.96 -3.24
N ILE A 213 3.51 3.37 -3.16
CA ILE A 213 4.21 3.55 -1.88
C ILE A 213 3.52 4.65 -1.05
N ASP A 214 3.23 5.81 -1.68
CA ASP A 214 2.59 6.95 -1.03
C ASP A 214 1.14 6.61 -0.61
N TYR A 215 0.41 5.83 -1.43
CA TYR A 215 -0.90 5.31 -1.06
C TYR A 215 -0.85 4.48 0.22
N PHE A 216 0.06 3.50 0.31
CA PHE A 216 0.17 2.68 1.51
C PHE A 216 0.64 3.47 2.73
N ALA A 217 1.58 4.41 2.55
CA ALA A 217 2.01 5.30 3.63
C ALA A 217 0.84 6.12 4.19
N ASP A 218 -0.02 6.66 3.33
CA ASP A 218 -1.23 7.37 3.73
C ASP A 218 -2.19 6.45 4.50
N ARG A 219 -2.50 5.26 3.94
CA ARG A 219 -3.44 4.33 4.59
C ARG A 219 -2.98 3.87 5.97
N ILE A 220 -1.71 3.46 6.14
CA ILE A 220 -1.22 3.04 7.46
C ILE A 220 -1.14 4.19 8.46
N SER A 221 -0.97 5.44 8.01
CA SER A 221 -0.95 6.62 8.88
C SER A 221 -2.32 6.95 9.48
N THR A 222 -3.40 6.55 8.81
CA THR A 222 -4.80 6.82 9.22
C THR A 222 -5.45 5.65 9.95
N MET A 223 -4.76 4.52 10.12
CA MET A 223 -5.29 3.36 10.83
C MET A 223 -5.55 3.63 12.31
N HIS A 224 -6.39 2.79 12.89
CA HIS A 224 -6.85 2.94 14.27
C HIS A 224 -5.67 3.14 15.26
N PRO A 225 -5.74 4.08 16.23
CA PRO A 225 -4.64 4.41 17.15
C PRO A 225 -4.07 3.22 17.93
N ASN A 226 -4.88 2.19 18.20
CA ASN A 226 -4.38 0.99 18.89
C ASN A 226 -3.44 0.18 17.99
N PHE A 227 -3.71 0.09 16.69
CA PHE A 227 -2.81 -0.54 15.74
C PHE A 227 -1.50 0.24 15.61
N GLN A 228 -1.57 1.59 15.61
CA GLN A 228 -0.39 2.46 15.52
C GLN A 228 0.58 2.31 16.70
N LYS A 229 0.15 1.72 17.83
CA LYS A 229 1.01 1.43 19.00
C LYS A 229 1.75 0.10 18.89
N THR A 230 1.48 -0.71 17.88
CA THR A 230 2.07 -2.05 17.73
C THR A 230 3.46 -1.98 17.09
N LYS A 231 4.29 -2.98 17.40
CA LYS A 231 5.60 -3.17 16.73
C LYS A 231 5.41 -3.41 15.22
N LEU A 232 4.32 -4.08 14.85
CA LEU A 232 3.98 -4.34 13.45
C LEU A 232 3.78 -3.04 12.68
N TRP A 233 2.98 -2.10 13.22
CA TRP A 233 2.78 -0.80 12.59
C TRP A 233 4.09 -0.01 12.46
N ALA A 234 4.89 0.03 13.53
CA ALA A 234 6.19 0.71 13.50
C ALA A 234 7.11 0.11 12.43
N GLY A 235 7.13 -1.23 12.29
CA GLY A 235 7.85 -1.93 11.25
C GLY A 235 7.36 -1.54 9.85
N LEU A 236 6.05 -1.57 9.61
CA LEU A 236 5.44 -1.16 8.33
C LEU A 236 5.81 0.26 7.95
N ASN A 237 5.62 1.22 8.86
CA ASN A 237 5.87 2.64 8.62
C ASN A 237 7.36 2.92 8.33
N ASN A 238 8.27 2.38 9.14
CA ASN A 238 9.70 2.59 8.98
C ASN A 238 10.22 1.97 7.68
N LYS A 239 9.88 0.70 7.42
CA LYS A 239 10.37 -0.01 6.22
C LYS A 239 9.77 0.54 4.94
N LEU A 240 8.53 1.03 4.96
CA LEU A 240 7.95 1.72 3.81
C LEU A 240 8.70 3.03 3.50
N THR A 241 9.06 3.78 4.54
CA THR A 241 9.88 4.99 4.42
C THR A 241 11.27 4.69 3.86
N GLU A 242 11.90 3.60 4.31
CA GLU A 242 13.21 3.16 3.80
C GLU A 242 13.13 2.77 2.32
N VAL A 243 12.15 1.94 1.93
CA VAL A 243 11.94 1.57 0.54
C VAL A 243 11.69 2.79 -0.33
N ARG A 244 10.87 3.74 0.14
CA ARG A 244 10.59 4.97 -0.59
C ARG A 244 11.85 5.76 -0.92
N LYS A 245 12.78 5.88 0.02
CA LYS A 245 14.07 6.59 -0.18
C LYS A 245 14.93 5.94 -1.27
N LEU A 246 14.91 4.61 -1.36
CA LEU A 246 15.70 3.86 -2.34
C LEU A 246 15.02 3.80 -3.71
N ALA A 247 13.70 3.64 -3.73
CA ALA A 247 12.93 3.41 -4.94
C ALA A 247 12.50 4.70 -5.66
N VAL A 248 12.37 5.83 -4.94
CA VAL A 248 11.83 7.09 -5.47
C VAL A 248 12.84 8.21 -5.30
N LYS A 249 13.48 8.59 -6.40
CA LYS A 249 14.51 9.62 -6.43
C LYS A 249 13.98 10.94 -7.01
N PRO A 250 14.48 12.11 -6.53
CA PRO A 250 14.05 13.42 -7.03
C PRO A 250 14.32 13.62 -8.52
N ASP A 251 15.40 13.07 -9.03
CA ASP A 251 15.84 13.13 -10.44
C ASP A 251 15.19 12.05 -11.32
N LYS A 252 14.27 11.25 -10.75
CA LYS A 252 13.65 10.10 -11.41
C LYS A 252 14.63 9.02 -11.84
N ALA A 253 15.86 9.00 -11.32
CA ALA A 253 16.82 7.93 -11.57
C ALA A 253 16.28 6.59 -11.06
N LEU A 254 16.56 5.53 -11.80
CA LEU A 254 16.19 4.18 -11.39
C LEU A 254 17.06 3.69 -10.22
N PRO A 255 16.53 2.81 -9.35
CA PRO A 255 17.32 2.14 -8.33
C PRO A 255 18.50 1.38 -8.95
N THR A 256 19.69 1.55 -8.39
CA THR A 256 20.88 0.77 -8.77
C THR A 256 20.74 -0.69 -8.29
N VAL A 257 21.64 -1.56 -8.72
CA VAL A 257 21.65 -2.97 -8.27
C VAL A 257 21.83 -3.08 -6.75
N GLU A 258 22.64 -2.21 -6.15
CA GLU A 258 22.87 -2.15 -4.71
C GLU A 258 21.60 -1.71 -3.99
N GLU A 259 20.90 -0.71 -4.51
CA GLU A 259 19.61 -0.26 -3.95
C GLU A 259 18.51 -1.32 -4.10
N VAL A 260 18.48 -2.05 -5.22
CA VAL A 260 17.59 -3.21 -5.40
C VAL A 260 17.88 -4.31 -4.37
N ARG A 261 19.15 -4.60 -4.08
CA ARG A 261 19.52 -5.54 -3.01
C ARG A 261 19.08 -5.05 -1.63
N ALA A 262 19.24 -3.75 -1.35
CA ALA A 262 18.76 -3.15 -0.12
C ALA A 262 17.22 -3.22 0.00
N ILE A 263 16.50 -2.91 -1.07
CA ILE A 263 15.02 -3.06 -1.13
C ILE A 263 14.63 -4.52 -0.86
N HIS A 264 15.33 -5.48 -1.46
CA HIS A 264 15.08 -6.90 -1.20
C HIS A 264 15.25 -7.27 0.27
N ALA A 265 16.33 -6.84 0.89
CA ALA A 265 16.58 -7.10 2.32
C ALA A 265 15.49 -6.48 3.22
N ILE A 266 15.05 -5.26 2.91
CA ILE A 266 13.97 -4.57 3.64
C ILE A 266 12.64 -5.32 3.47
N ALA A 267 12.30 -5.70 2.22
CA ALA A 267 11.05 -6.40 1.93
C ALA A 267 11.03 -7.79 2.58
N LYS A 268 12.16 -8.53 2.53
CA LYS A 268 12.30 -9.81 3.23
C LYS A 268 12.10 -9.64 4.73
N ALA A 269 12.79 -8.70 5.36
CA ALA A 269 12.66 -8.45 6.80
C ALA A 269 11.23 -8.03 7.19
N MET A 270 10.49 -7.35 6.30
CA MET A 270 9.08 -7.03 6.53
C MET A 270 8.20 -8.28 6.48
N ASN A 271 8.41 -9.16 5.50
CA ASN A 271 7.65 -10.42 5.41
C ASN A 271 7.99 -11.37 6.58
N ASP A 272 9.24 -11.39 7.04
CA ASP A 272 9.64 -12.13 8.26
C ASP A 272 8.91 -11.56 9.49
N LEU A 273 8.82 -10.22 9.64
CA LEU A 273 8.06 -9.57 10.72
C LEU A 273 6.56 -9.91 10.67
N ILE A 274 5.96 -9.97 9.49
CA ILE A 274 4.55 -10.38 9.31
C ILE A 274 4.35 -11.83 9.75
N ALA A 275 5.30 -12.70 9.45
CA ALA A 275 5.23 -14.13 9.77
C ALA A 275 5.48 -14.45 11.26
N THR A 276 6.21 -13.60 11.97
CA THR A 276 6.60 -13.83 13.37
C THR A 276 5.50 -13.33 14.31
N PRO A 277 4.94 -14.18 15.21
CA PRO A 277 4.02 -13.73 16.25
C PRO A 277 4.67 -12.69 17.17
N GLU A 278 3.91 -11.75 17.71
CA GLU A 278 4.35 -10.97 18.87
C GLU A 278 4.22 -11.86 20.12
N GLU A 279 5.31 -11.95 20.89
CA GLU A 279 5.31 -12.58 22.21
C GLU A 279 4.56 -11.71 23.24
#